data_91bbe8cd83f7bb2f1394cfdc99f8189e
#
_entry.id   91bbe8cd83f7bb2f1394cfdc99f8189e
#
_cell.length_a   1.000
_cell.length_b   1.000
_cell.length_c   1.000
_cell.angle_alpha   90.00
_cell.angle_beta   90.00
_cell.angle_gamma   90.00
#
_symmetry.space_group_name_H-M   'P 1'
#
loop_
_entity.id
_entity.type
_entity.pdbx_description
1 polymer ?
#
loop_
_entity_poly.entity_id
_entity_poly.type
_entity_poly.pdbx_seq_one_letter_code
_entity_poly.pdbx_strand_id
1 'polypeptide(L)'
;MDGLEKITARISADADAEIQAIRDKAQAQAEELLAQARAQAEKEKGELLARGRRSAEERKARLISAAQMEGRKMSLAAKQEVLDEAFRQALEEMCSLPEEQYIQLLARLAVQASSTGREQLIFSPKDRTRIGKAVVMAANDALVKQVAPELPDAITDSKVGAFLGKVVNSAAAQITGTGLLTLSEETRPIRGGFIIVDGPVEVNCAFEAMVRAQQEQLEKPVAEILFQK
;
A
#
# COMPACT_ATOMS: atom_id res chain seq x y z
N MET A 1 16.23 -29.48 111.46
CA MET A 1 16.48 -29.64 110.05
C MET A 1 17.95 -29.75 109.79
N ASP A 2 18.37 -30.81 109.23
CA ASP A 2 19.78 -31.17 109.10
C ASP A 2 20.47 -30.29 108.05
N GLY A 3 21.73 -29.97 108.23
CA GLY A 3 22.50 -29.14 107.32
C GLY A 3 22.51 -29.64 105.86
N LEU A 4 22.32 -30.96 105.72
CA LEU A 4 22.25 -31.59 104.39
C LEU A 4 20.96 -31.27 103.65
N GLU A 5 19.79 -31.19 104.32
CA GLU A 5 18.52 -30.76 103.66
C GLU A 5 18.57 -29.31 103.17
N LYS A 6 19.24 -28.41 103.86
CA LYS A 6 19.42 -27.02 103.42
C LYS A 6 20.31 -26.94 102.20
N ILE A 7 21.34 -27.73 102.10
CA ILE A 7 22.25 -27.75 100.97
C ILE A 7 21.55 -28.34 99.72
N THR A 8 20.80 -29.46 99.88
CA THR A 8 20.04 -30.07 98.77
C THR A 8 18.94 -29.13 98.28
N ALA A 9 18.19 -28.49 99.20
CA ALA A 9 17.17 -27.50 98.82
C ALA A 9 17.75 -26.31 98.07
N ARG A 10 18.95 -25.82 98.45
CA ARG A 10 19.62 -24.77 97.77
C ARG A 10 20.13 -25.15 96.39
N ILE A 11 20.70 -26.34 96.22
CA ILE A 11 21.13 -26.90 94.94
C ILE A 11 19.92 -27.05 93.94
N SER A 12 18.79 -27.56 94.49
CA SER A 12 17.57 -27.71 93.73
C SER A 12 17.03 -26.31 93.28
N ALA A 13 17.00 -25.35 94.22
CA ALA A 13 16.56 -23.95 93.84
C ALA A 13 17.48 -23.26 92.85
N ASP A 14 18.79 -23.44 93.00
CA ASP A 14 19.76 -22.91 92.04
C ASP A 14 19.60 -23.59 90.66
N ALA A 15 19.40 -24.89 90.61
CA ALA A 15 19.13 -25.65 89.39
C ALA A 15 17.79 -25.23 88.71
N ASP A 16 16.73 -25.04 89.48
CA ASP A 16 15.43 -24.59 88.99
C ASP A 16 15.53 -23.16 88.42
N ALA A 17 16.30 -22.25 89.04
CA ALA A 17 16.54 -20.92 88.57
C ALA A 17 17.34 -20.93 87.21
N GLU A 18 18.35 -21.81 87.10
CA GLU A 18 19.12 -21.95 85.86
C GLU A 18 18.28 -22.54 84.75
N ILE A 19 17.45 -23.52 85.00
CA ILE A 19 16.48 -24.10 84.05
C ILE A 19 15.51 -22.98 83.55
N GLN A 20 15.00 -22.15 84.47
CA GLN A 20 14.07 -21.09 84.11
C GLN A 20 14.80 -20.04 83.26
N ALA A 21 16.02 -19.62 83.60
CA ALA A 21 16.82 -18.69 82.83
C ALA A 21 17.12 -19.21 81.40
N ILE A 22 17.39 -20.52 81.26
CA ILE A 22 17.59 -21.16 79.96
C ILE A 22 16.28 -21.15 79.15
N ARG A 23 15.14 -21.44 79.77
CA ARG A 23 13.82 -21.42 79.13
C ARG A 23 13.44 -20.00 78.63
N ASP A 24 13.60 -19.02 79.53
CA ASP A 24 13.31 -17.62 79.19
C ASP A 24 14.19 -17.12 78.05
N LYS A 25 15.48 -17.48 78.05
CA LYS A 25 16.39 -17.16 76.93
C LYS A 25 15.99 -17.83 75.60
N ALA A 26 15.61 -19.14 75.69
CA ALA A 26 15.16 -19.87 74.54
C ALA A 26 13.86 -19.26 73.93
N GLN A 27 12.92 -18.89 74.85
CA GLN A 27 11.66 -18.29 74.48
C GLN A 27 11.91 -16.87 73.76
N ALA A 28 12.76 -16.02 74.35
CA ALA A 28 13.11 -14.75 73.77
C ALA A 28 13.76 -14.93 72.41
N GLN A 29 14.68 -15.87 72.24
CA GLN A 29 15.28 -16.20 70.93
C GLN A 29 14.26 -16.68 69.91
N ALA A 30 13.32 -17.50 70.30
CA ALA A 30 12.24 -17.99 69.46
C ALA A 30 11.32 -16.85 69.00
N GLU A 31 10.95 -15.94 69.92
CA GLU A 31 10.13 -14.76 69.61
C GLU A 31 10.84 -13.80 68.67
N GLU A 32 12.14 -13.56 68.88
CA GLU A 32 12.97 -12.72 67.98
C GLU A 32 13.06 -13.33 66.57
N LEU A 33 13.31 -14.64 66.46
CA LEU A 33 13.37 -15.34 65.17
C LEU A 33 12.04 -15.27 64.44
N LEU A 34 10.93 -15.46 65.15
CA LEU A 34 9.59 -15.33 64.58
C LEU A 34 9.28 -13.90 64.10
N ALA A 35 9.71 -12.89 64.87
CA ALA A 35 9.55 -11.48 64.52
C ALA A 35 10.36 -11.17 63.27
N GLN A 36 11.62 -11.58 63.19
CA GLN A 36 12.48 -11.40 62.00
C GLN A 36 11.89 -12.10 60.77
N ALA A 37 11.44 -13.36 60.92
CA ALA A 37 10.83 -14.12 59.83
C ALA A 37 9.54 -13.46 59.31
N ARG A 38 8.68 -12.94 60.19
CA ARG A 38 7.47 -12.18 59.82
C ARG A 38 7.81 -10.88 59.08
N ALA A 39 8.78 -10.13 59.57
CA ALA A 39 9.22 -8.89 58.91
C ALA A 39 9.79 -9.15 57.52
N GLN A 40 10.60 -10.20 57.37
CA GLN A 40 11.14 -10.60 56.06
C GLN A 40 10.02 -11.05 55.09
N ALA A 41 9.06 -11.86 55.57
CA ALA A 41 7.94 -12.28 54.74
C ALA A 41 7.05 -11.11 54.26
N GLU A 42 6.77 -10.13 55.14
CA GLU A 42 6.00 -8.94 54.72
C GLU A 42 6.79 -8.07 53.72
N LYS A 43 8.10 -7.97 53.87
CA LYS A 43 8.97 -7.27 52.88
C LYS A 43 8.93 -7.97 51.53
N GLU A 44 9.14 -9.28 51.50
CA GLU A 44 9.11 -10.06 50.26
C GLU A 44 7.74 -10.02 49.57
N LYS A 45 6.66 -10.09 50.34
CA LYS A 45 5.28 -9.91 49.84
C LYS A 45 5.09 -8.53 49.23
N GLY A 46 5.58 -7.46 49.89
CA GLY A 46 5.52 -6.10 49.35
C GLY A 46 6.27 -5.95 48.01
N GLU A 47 7.48 -6.51 47.94
CA GLU A 47 8.30 -6.48 46.71
C GLU A 47 7.64 -7.30 45.58
N LEU A 48 7.08 -8.49 45.91
CA LEU A 48 6.39 -9.32 44.93
C LEU A 48 5.14 -8.62 44.37
N LEU A 49 4.34 -7.99 45.21
CA LEU A 49 3.15 -7.24 44.81
C LEU A 49 3.55 -6.00 43.94
N ALA A 50 4.61 -5.31 44.34
CA ALA A 50 5.10 -4.16 43.57
C ALA A 50 5.61 -4.58 42.17
N ARG A 51 6.37 -5.66 42.07
CA ARG A 51 6.79 -6.25 40.80
C ARG A 51 5.60 -6.74 39.96
N GLY A 52 4.64 -7.40 40.58
CA GLY A 52 3.43 -7.85 39.90
C GLY A 52 2.61 -6.70 39.31
N ARG A 53 2.41 -5.62 40.07
CA ARG A 53 1.72 -4.42 39.60
C ARG A 53 2.45 -3.76 38.43
N ARG A 54 3.75 -3.60 38.52
CA ARG A 54 4.58 -3.02 37.41
C ARG A 54 4.45 -3.87 36.14
N SER A 55 4.61 -5.19 36.26
CA SER A 55 4.47 -6.10 35.12
C SER A 55 3.07 -6.07 34.52
N ALA A 56 2.04 -5.95 35.33
CA ALA A 56 0.64 -5.84 34.86
C ALA A 56 0.41 -4.53 34.09
N GLU A 57 0.90 -3.38 34.59
CA GLU A 57 0.80 -2.10 33.90
C GLU A 57 1.57 -2.10 32.57
N GLU A 58 2.78 -2.64 32.56
CA GLU A 58 3.56 -2.78 31.32
C GLU A 58 2.86 -3.68 30.29
N ARG A 59 2.27 -4.80 30.75
CA ARG A 59 1.49 -5.68 29.86
C ARG A 59 0.26 -4.97 29.32
N LYS A 60 -0.47 -4.24 30.15
CA LYS A 60 -1.61 -3.43 29.73
C LYS A 60 -1.23 -2.38 28.68
N ALA A 61 -0.13 -1.65 28.92
CA ALA A 61 0.36 -0.66 27.96
C ALA A 61 0.73 -1.28 26.61
N ARG A 62 1.42 -2.43 26.62
CA ARG A 62 1.73 -3.17 25.38
C ARG A 62 0.48 -3.62 24.63
N LEU A 63 -0.52 -4.15 25.33
CA LEU A 63 -1.78 -4.58 24.70
C LEU A 63 -2.55 -3.41 24.08
N ILE A 64 -2.61 -2.27 24.77
CA ILE A 64 -3.27 -1.07 24.24
C ILE A 64 -2.54 -0.57 22.97
N SER A 65 -1.21 -0.49 23.02
CA SER A 65 -0.41 -0.07 21.85
C SER A 65 -0.56 -1.03 20.66
N ALA A 66 -0.57 -2.33 20.91
CA ALA A 66 -0.79 -3.34 19.88
C ALA A 66 -2.19 -3.22 19.25
N ALA A 67 -3.23 -3.06 20.08
CA ALA A 67 -4.60 -2.87 19.59
C ALA A 67 -4.76 -1.58 18.77
N GLN A 68 -4.13 -0.48 19.19
CA GLN A 68 -4.13 0.78 18.44
C GLN A 68 -3.40 0.65 17.09
N MET A 69 -2.29 -0.08 17.07
CA MET A 69 -1.55 -0.36 15.82
C MET A 69 -2.40 -1.20 14.87
N GLU A 70 -3.03 -2.26 15.37
CA GLU A 70 -3.89 -3.11 14.54
C GLU A 70 -5.10 -2.34 14.00
N GLY A 71 -5.73 -1.50 14.81
CA GLY A 71 -6.82 -0.63 14.36
C GLY A 71 -6.39 0.33 13.24
N ARG A 72 -5.20 0.93 13.35
CA ARG A 72 -4.65 1.78 12.26
C ARG A 72 -4.35 0.98 11.00
N LYS A 73 -3.79 -0.21 11.15
CA LYS A 73 -3.52 -1.11 10.03
C LYS A 73 -4.80 -1.53 9.31
N MET A 74 -5.84 -1.91 10.03
CA MET A 74 -7.15 -2.24 9.45
C MET A 74 -7.76 -1.05 8.71
N SER A 75 -7.69 0.15 9.29
CA SER A 75 -8.18 1.37 8.63
C SER A 75 -7.42 1.69 7.35
N LEU A 76 -6.11 1.51 7.36
CA LEU A 76 -5.28 1.71 6.15
C LEU A 76 -5.58 0.66 5.08
N ALA A 77 -5.72 -0.62 5.46
CA ALA A 77 -6.08 -1.68 4.53
C ALA A 77 -7.44 -1.41 3.86
N ALA A 78 -8.45 -1.02 4.64
CA ALA A 78 -9.76 -0.68 4.08
C ALA A 78 -9.71 0.53 3.11
N LYS A 79 -8.87 1.53 3.41
CA LYS A 79 -8.67 2.65 2.48
C LYS A 79 -7.99 2.21 1.19
N GLN A 80 -7.00 1.31 1.29
CA GLN A 80 -6.32 0.78 0.11
C GLN A 80 -7.26 -0.03 -0.77
N GLU A 81 -8.13 -0.86 -0.19
CA GLU A 81 -9.15 -1.60 -0.94
C GLU A 81 -10.09 -0.67 -1.72
N VAL A 82 -10.51 0.45 -1.13
CA VAL A 82 -11.36 1.44 -1.80
C VAL A 82 -10.61 2.13 -2.94
N LEU A 83 -9.34 2.45 -2.75
CA LEU A 83 -8.50 3.03 -3.81
C LEU A 83 -8.31 2.06 -4.98
N ASP A 84 -7.95 0.82 -4.70
CA ASP A 84 -7.77 -0.22 -5.71
C ASP A 84 -9.07 -0.47 -6.50
N GLU A 85 -10.20 -0.46 -5.81
CA GLU A 85 -11.52 -0.57 -6.44
C GLU A 85 -11.82 0.63 -7.34
N ALA A 86 -11.49 1.86 -6.92
CA ALA A 86 -11.68 3.05 -7.75
C ALA A 86 -10.84 2.99 -9.04
N PHE A 87 -9.58 2.58 -8.96
CA PHE A 87 -8.73 2.39 -10.14
C PHE A 87 -9.24 1.26 -11.06
N ARG A 88 -9.76 0.18 -10.46
CA ARG A 88 -10.36 -0.91 -11.22
C ARG A 88 -11.60 -0.46 -11.98
N GLN A 89 -12.48 0.31 -11.33
CA GLN A 89 -13.67 0.88 -11.98
C GLN A 89 -13.31 1.86 -13.09
N ALA A 90 -12.34 2.74 -12.86
CA ALA A 90 -11.84 3.66 -13.89
C ALA A 90 -11.33 2.89 -15.13
N LEU A 91 -10.59 1.81 -14.94
CA LEU A 91 -10.14 0.95 -16.03
C LEU A 91 -11.32 0.32 -16.78
N GLU A 92 -12.34 -0.16 -16.07
CA GLU A 92 -13.54 -0.73 -16.68
C GLU A 92 -14.33 0.32 -17.48
N GLU A 93 -14.48 1.51 -16.95
CA GLU A 93 -15.11 2.64 -17.65
C GLU A 93 -14.36 2.99 -18.94
N MET A 94 -13.03 3.08 -18.89
CA MET A 94 -12.20 3.33 -20.09
C MET A 94 -12.40 2.25 -21.15
N CYS A 95 -12.51 0.98 -20.76
CA CYS A 95 -12.73 -0.13 -21.66
C CYS A 95 -14.18 -0.21 -22.21
N SER A 96 -15.14 0.40 -21.51
CA SER A 96 -16.56 0.39 -21.83
C SER A 96 -17.06 1.66 -22.53
N LEU A 97 -16.17 2.58 -22.88
CA LEU A 97 -16.52 3.78 -23.61
C LEU A 97 -17.29 3.48 -24.89
N PRO A 98 -18.23 4.35 -25.31
CA PRO A 98 -18.86 4.28 -26.64
C PRO A 98 -17.81 4.19 -27.74
N GLU A 99 -18.05 3.38 -28.75
CA GLU A 99 -17.05 3.01 -29.78
C GLU A 99 -16.39 4.22 -30.41
N GLU A 100 -17.14 5.26 -30.71
CA GLU A 100 -16.60 6.49 -31.32
C GLU A 100 -15.63 7.21 -30.36
N GLN A 101 -15.99 7.36 -29.09
CA GLN A 101 -15.13 7.97 -28.07
C GLN A 101 -13.88 7.11 -27.79
N TYR A 102 -14.04 5.80 -27.81
CA TYR A 102 -12.96 4.86 -27.63
C TYR A 102 -11.94 4.96 -28.78
N ILE A 103 -12.42 5.00 -30.02
CA ILE A 103 -11.57 5.20 -31.22
C ILE A 103 -10.81 6.53 -31.13
N GLN A 104 -11.48 7.63 -30.76
CA GLN A 104 -10.86 8.94 -30.63
C GLN A 104 -9.80 8.97 -29.52
N LEU A 105 -10.08 8.34 -28.36
CA LEU A 105 -9.13 8.22 -27.27
C LEU A 105 -7.87 7.47 -27.71
N LEU A 106 -8.05 6.29 -28.33
CA LEU A 106 -6.93 5.48 -28.81
C LEU A 106 -6.13 6.16 -29.93
N ALA A 107 -6.80 6.85 -30.82
CA ALA A 107 -6.13 7.61 -31.87
C ALA A 107 -5.26 8.73 -31.30
N ARG A 108 -5.75 9.49 -30.31
CA ARG A 108 -4.94 10.51 -29.62
C ARG A 108 -3.74 9.92 -28.90
N LEU A 109 -3.94 8.80 -28.19
CA LEU A 109 -2.84 8.08 -27.54
C LEU A 109 -1.81 7.57 -28.54
N ALA A 110 -2.25 7.06 -29.71
CA ALA A 110 -1.36 6.59 -30.76
C ALA A 110 -0.51 7.74 -31.31
N VAL A 111 -1.10 8.91 -31.54
CA VAL A 111 -0.38 10.13 -31.98
C VAL A 111 0.63 10.57 -30.91
N GLN A 112 0.27 10.55 -29.64
CA GLN A 112 1.17 10.95 -28.54
C GLN A 112 2.32 9.96 -28.33
N ALA A 113 2.07 8.67 -28.51
CA ALA A 113 3.05 7.61 -28.32
C ALA A 113 3.94 7.39 -29.55
N SER A 114 3.49 7.82 -30.72
CA SER A 114 4.25 7.72 -31.97
C SER A 114 5.44 8.67 -31.96
N SER A 115 6.59 8.18 -32.34
CA SER A 115 7.84 8.93 -32.46
C SER A 115 8.30 9.10 -33.91
N THR A 116 8.05 8.09 -34.76
CA THR A 116 8.50 8.07 -36.16
C THR A 116 7.36 8.16 -37.17
N GLY A 117 6.13 7.88 -36.73
CA GLY A 117 4.93 7.78 -37.57
C GLY A 117 4.89 6.51 -38.43
N ARG A 118 5.80 5.54 -38.19
CA ARG A 118 5.90 4.28 -38.98
C ARG A 118 5.62 3.04 -38.14
N GLU A 119 5.24 3.24 -36.91
CA GLU A 119 5.04 2.21 -35.95
C GLU A 119 3.83 1.33 -36.29
N GLN A 120 3.86 0.12 -35.76
CA GLN A 120 2.74 -0.82 -35.85
C GLN A 120 1.96 -0.81 -34.54
N LEU A 121 0.63 -0.80 -34.65
CA LEU A 121 -0.28 -0.89 -33.53
C LEU A 121 -0.75 -2.33 -33.34
N ILE A 122 -0.46 -2.92 -32.19
CA ILE A 122 -0.89 -4.24 -31.77
C ILE A 122 -2.06 -4.09 -30.79
N PHE A 123 -3.19 -4.69 -31.09
CA PHE A 123 -4.41 -4.66 -30.28
C PHE A 123 -4.73 -6.03 -29.67
N SER A 124 -5.76 -6.07 -28.81
CA SER A 124 -6.41 -7.31 -28.45
C SER A 124 -7.08 -7.95 -29.67
N PRO A 125 -7.28 -9.29 -29.70
CA PRO A 125 -7.99 -9.96 -30.81
C PRO A 125 -9.36 -9.34 -31.09
N LYS A 126 -10.06 -8.93 -30.02
CA LYS A 126 -11.39 -8.30 -30.09
C LYS A 126 -11.32 -6.91 -30.71
N ASP A 127 -10.41 -6.06 -30.22
CA ASP A 127 -10.34 -4.67 -30.66
C ASP A 127 -9.70 -4.52 -32.04
N ARG A 128 -8.76 -5.40 -32.37
CA ARG A 128 -8.19 -5.43 -33.73
C ARG A 128 -9.26 -5.58 -34.80
N THR A 129 -10.20 -6.51 -34.61
CA THR A 129 -11.28 -6.75 -35.59
C THR A 129 -12.34 -5.67 -35.58
N ARG A 130 -12.70 -5.16 -34.38
CA ARG A 130 -13.79 -4.22 -34.20
C ARG A 130 -13.41 -2.78 -34.60
N ILE A 131 -12.29 -2.29 -34.11
CA ILE A 131 -11.91 -0.87 -34.19
C ILE A 131 -10.50 -0.62 -34.71
N GLY A 132 -9.63 -1.62 -34.80
CA GLY A 132 -8.21 -1.42 -35.11
C GLY A 132 -7.96 -0.60 -36.36
N LYS A 133 -8.68 -0.86 -37.44
CA LYS A 133 -8.58 -0.07 -38.70
C LYS A 133 -9.04 1.37 -38.51
N ALA A 134 -10.13 1.59 -37.79
CA ALA A 134 -10.67 2.93 -37.54
C ALA A 134 -9.73 3.78 -36.70
N VAL A 135 -9.10 3.18 -35.66
CA VAL A 135 -8.09 3.87 -34.81
C VAL A 135 -6.87 4.26 -35.65
N VAL A 136 -6.33 3.35 -36.45
CA VAL A 136 -5.16 3.63 -37.31
C VAL A 136 -5.48 4.76 -38.33
N MET A 137 -6.65 4.74 -38.94
CA MET A 137 -7.09 5.80 -39.86
C MET A 137 -7.20 7.15 -39.13
N ALA A 138 -7.88 7.19 -37.99
CA ALA A 138 -8.06 8.41 -37.19
C ALA A 138 -6.72 8.97 -36.66
N ALA A 139 -5.81 8.08 -36.23
CA ALA A 139 -4.47 8.50 -35.82
C ALA A 139 -3.64 9.05 -36.96
N ASN A 140 -3.66 8.42 -38.13
CA ASN A 140 -2.97 8.91 -39.32
C ASN A 140 -3.54 10.23 -39.80
N ASP A 141 -4.86 10.42 -39.81
CA ASP A 141 -5.50 11.69 -40.15
C ASP A 141 -5.06 12.83 -39.21
N ALA A 142 -4.93 12.52 -37.93
CA ALA A 142 -4.46 13.47 -36.92
C ALA A 142 -2.97 13.79 -37.09
N LEU A 143 -2.11 12.79 -37.35
CA LEU A 143 -0.67 13.01 -37.64
C LEU A 143 -0.47 13.89 -38.87
N VAL A 144 -1.21 13.61 -39.93
CA VAL A 144 -1.13 14.40 -41.17
C VAL A 144 -1.55 15.85 -40.92
N LYS A 145 -2.61 16.09 -40.15
CA LYS A 145 -3.05 17.44 -39.77
C LYS A 145 -2.02 18.21 -38.94
N GLN A 146 -1.27 17.52 -38.08
CA GLN A 146 -0.21 18.14 -37.27
C GLN A 146 1.00 18.56 -38.11
N VAL A 147 1.29 17.83 -39.19
CA VAL A 147 2.47 18.06 -40.05
C VAL A 147 2.12 18.96 -41.25
N ALA A 148 0.87 18.98 -41.69
CA ALA A 148 0.45 19.82 -42.81
C ALA A 148 0.32 21.28 -42.35
N PRO A 149 0.92 22.26 -43.06
CA PRO A 149 0.64 23.65 -42.82
C PRO A 149 -0.85 23.93 -43.07
N GLU A 150 -1.48 24.72 -42.19
CA GLU A 150 -2.86 25.18 -42.37
C GLU A 150 -2.99 25.90 -43.70
N LEU A 151 -3.72 25.29 -44.61
CA LEU A 151 -4.08 25.96 -45.84
C LEU A 151 -5.17 27.01 -45.54
N PRO A 152 -5.08 28.24 -46.04
CA PRO A 152 -6.09 29.26 -45.82
C PRO A 152 -7.48 28.76 -46.24
N ASP A 153 -8.50 29.03 -45.45
CA ASP A 153 -9.90 28.60 -45.66
C ASP A 153 -10.48 28.94 -47.03
N ALA A 154 -9.95 29.98 -47.67
CA ALA A 154 -10.36 30.42 -49.00
C ALA A 154 -10.10 29.42 -50.13
N ILE A 155 -9.25 28.39 -49.90
CA ILE A 155 -8.90 27.38 -50.90
C ILE A 155 -9.63 26.05 -50.66
N THR A 156 -10.07 25.82 -49.44
CA THR A 156 -10.68 24.53 -49.01
C THR A 156 -12.09 24.34 -49.54
N ASP A 157 -12.83 25.39 -49.82
CA ASP A 157 -14.25 25.31 -50.25
C ASP A 157 -14.44 25.05 -51.76
N SER A 158 -13.38 24.95 -52.54
CA SER A 158 -13.47 24.64 -53.95
C SER A 158 -13.17 23.14 -54.23
N LYS A 159 -13.79 22.59 -55.31
CA LYS A 159 -13.47 21.24 -55.78
C LYS A 159 -11.97 21.04 -56.07
N VAL A 160 -11.29 22.13 -56.42
CA VAL A 160 -9.84 22.17 -56.63
C VAL A 160 -9.09 22.11 -55.28
N GLY A 161 -9.60 22.78 -54.23
CA GLY A 161 -9.04 22.75 -52.89
C GLY A 161 -9.14 21.34 -52.26
N ALA A 162 -10.26 20.66 -52.46
CA ALA A 162 -10.42 19.27 -51.98
C ALA A 162 -9.47 18.30 -52.72
N PHE A 163 -9.18 18.52 -53.99
CA PHE A 163 -8.20 17.74 -54.73
C PHE A 163 -6.78 18.07 -54.31
N LEU A 164 -6.46 19.37 -54.17
CA LEU A 164 -5.15 19.84 -53.70
C LEU A 164 -4.89 19.41 -52.27
N GLY A 165 -5.89 19.46 -51.40
CA GLY A 165 -5.80 18.93 -50.02
C GLY A 165 -5.44 17.44 -49.97
N LYS A 166 -6.04 16.60 -50.83
CA LYS A 166 -5.67 15.20 -50.98
C LYS A 166 -4.24 15.00 -51.50
N VAL A 167 -3.84 15.82 -52.49
CA VAL A 167 -2.49 15.75 -53.08
C VAL A 167 -1.44 16.26 -52.07
N VAL A 168 -1.72 17.37 -51.39
CA VAL A 168 -0.83 17.94 -50.36
C VAL A 168 -0.68 16.98 -49.17
N ASN A 169 -1.78 16.40 -48.71
CA ASN A 169 -1.72 15.41 -47.63
C ASN A 169 -0.94 14.15 -48.02
N SER A 170 -1.11 13.69 -49.28
CA SER A 170 -0.33 12.55 -49.80
C SER A 170 1.13 12.92 -50.05
N ALA A 171 1.39 14.15 -50.52
CA ALA A 171 2.74 14.65 -50.73
C ALA A 171 3.47 15.00 -49.43
N ALA A 172 2.77 15.58 -48.44
CA ALA A 172 3.34 15.85 -47.10
C ALA A 172 3.79 14.58 -46.41
N ALA A 173 2.98 13.53 -46.48
CA ALA A 173 3.34 12.21 -45.92
C ALA A 173 4.57 11.59 -46.62
N GLN A 174 4.77 11.88 -47.90
CA GLN A 174 5.95 11.43 -48.65
C GLN A 174 7.19 12.33 -48.47
N ILE A 175 6.98 13.65 -48.30
CA ILE A 175 8.09 14.62 -48.21
C ILE A 175 8.69 14.62 -46.78
N THR A 176 7.88 14.42 -45.76
CA THR A 176 8.36 14.44 -44.38
C THR A 176 9.03 13.14 -43.96
N GLY A 177 9.02 12.09 -44.80
CA GLY A 177 9.56 10.78 -44.44
C GLY A 177 8.81 10.08 -43.31
N THR A 178 7.71 10.67 -42.84
CA THR A 178 6.80 10.05 -41.87
C THR A 178 5.98 8.98 -42.58
N GLY A 179 6.28 7.73 -42.33
CA GLY A 179 5.41 6.63 -42.72
C GLY A 179 4.06 6.76 -42.00
N LEU A 180 3.07 6.03 -42.49
CA LEU A 180 1.78 5.95 -41.81
C LEU A 180 1.85 4.84 -40.74
N LEU A 181 1.20 5.08 -39.61
CA LEU A 181 0.95 4.02 -38.62
C LEU A 181 0.21 2.84 -39.28
N THR A 182 0.56 1.64 -38.94
CA THR A 182 -0.01 0.43 -39.53
C THR A 182 -0.65 -0.46 -38.48
N LEU A 183 -1.67 -1.22 -38.88
CA LEU A 183 -2.27 -2.22 -38.00
C LEU A 183 -1.49 -3.54 -38.09
N SER A 184 -0.93 -3.98 -36.97
CA SER A 184 -0.22 -5.25 -36.91
C SER A 184 -1.17 -6.45 -37.10
N GLU A 185 -0.67 -7.53 -37.67
CA GLU A 185 -1.35 -8.82 -37.68
C GLU A 185 -1.26 -9.53 -36.34
N GLU A 186 -0.26 -9.22 -35.55
CA GLU A 186 -0.08 -9.73 -34.20
C GLU A 186 -1.14 -9.17 -33.25
N THR A 187 -1.53 -9.97 -32.27
CA THR A 187 -2.46 -9.58 -31.21
C THR A 187 -1.89 -9.94 -29.86
N ARG A 188 -2.21 -9.14 -28.82
CA ARG A 188 -1.77 -9.38 -27.45
C ARG A 188 -2.98 -9.47 -26.51
N PRO A 189 -2.92 -10.25 -25.44
CA PRO A 189 -4.01 -10.39 -24.47
C PRO A 189 -4.06 -9.18 -23.53
N ILE A 190 -4.51 -8.04 -24.03
CA ILE A 190 -4.75 -6.78 -23.31
C ILE A 190 -6.23 -6.51 -23.18
N ARG A 191 -6.68 -5.88 -22.08
CA ARG A 191 -8.11 -5.58 -21.84
C ARG A 191 -8.60 -4.41 -22.67
N GLY A 192 -7.71 -3.42 -22.93
CA GLY A 192 -7.99 -2.26 -23.76
C GLY A 192 -6.71 -1.49 -24.03
N GLY A 193 -6.77 -0.55 -24.97
CA GLY A 193 -5.57 0.13 -25.45
C GLY A 193 -4.86 -0.63 -26.58
N PHE A 194 -3.57 -0.40 -26.72
CA PHE A 194 -2.71 -1.02 -27.74
C PHE A 194 -1.24 -1.05 -27.28
N ILE A 195 -0.41 -1.75 -28.03
CA ILE A 195 1.05 -1.70 -27.92
C ILE A 195 1.55 -1.13 -29.24
N ILE A 196 2.43 -0.14 -29.18
CA ILE A 196 3.05 0.46 -30.35
C ILE A 196 4.46 -0.10 -30.52
N VAL A 197 4.81 -0.51 -31.74
CA VAL A 197 6.07 -1.20 -32.05
C VAL A 197 6.78 -0.50 -33.21
N ASP A 198 8.06 -0.21 -33.02
CA ASP A 198 8.97 0.28 -34.05
C ASP A 198 10.27 -0.53 -34.03
N GLY A 199 10.36 -1.55 -34.86
CA GLY A 199 11.48 -2.51 -34.86
C GLY A 199 11.68 -3.18 -33.51
N PRO A 200 12.81 -2.92 -32.81
CA PRO A 200 13.08 -3.52 -31.51
C PRO A 200 12.44 -2.78 -30.32
N VAL A 201 11.81 -1.64 -30.55
CA VAL A 201 11.24 -0.79 -29.48
C VAL A 201 9.75 -1.05 -29.38
N GLU A 202 9.28 -1.40 -28.18
CA GLU A 202 7.87 -1.54 -27.87
C GLU A 202 7.47 -0.53 -26.80
N VAL A 203 6.39 0.21 -27.02
CA VAL A 203 5.78 1.08 -26.01
C VAL A 203 4.41 0.53 -25.65
N ASN A 204 4.21 0.22 -24.40
CA ASN A 204 2.98 -0.36 -23.91
C ASN A 204 1.97 0.74 -23.53
N CYS A 205 0.98 0.95 -24.38
CA CYS A 205 -0.15 1.87 -24.22
C CYS A 205 -1.44 1.11 -23.84
N ALA A 206 -1.34 -0.11 -23.29
CA ALA A 206 -2.50 -0.80 -22.71
C ALA A 206 -2.99 -0.04 -21.48
N PHE A 207 -4.29 0.08 -21.30
CA PHE A 207 -4.88 0.84 -20.19
C PHE A 207 -4.43 0.35 -18.82
N GLU A 208 -4.27 -0.97 -18.65
CA GLU A 208 -3.75 -1.54 -17.40
C GLU A 208 -2.32 -1.04 -17.07
N ALA A 209 -1.48 -0.96 -18.09
CA ALA A 209 -0.11 -0.48 -17.93
C ALA A 209 -0.08 1.03 -17.62
N MET A 210 -0.93 1.80 -18.30
CA MET A 210 -1.04 3.24 -18.09
C MET A 210 -1.59 3.57 -16.71
N VAL A 211 -2.67 2.92 -16.29
CA VAL A 211 -3.25 3.10 -14.94
C VAL A 211 -2.22 2.73 -13.88
N ARG A 212 -1.54 1.60 -14.03
CA ARG A 212 -0.49 1.18 -13.09
C ARG A 212 0.66 2.18 -13.01
N ALA A 213 1.11 2.72 -14.15
CA ALA A 213 2.20 3.70 -14.18
C ALA A 213 1.82 5.03 -13.53
N GLN A 214 0.53 5.41 -13.59
CA GLN A 214 0.02 6.64 -13.00
C GLN A 214 -0.51 6.47 -11.57
N GLN A 215 -0.69 5.23 -11.11
CA GLN A 215 -1.31 4.92 -9.81
C GLN A 215 -0.60 5.65 -8.67
N GLU A 216 0.73 5.58 -8.59
CA GLU A 216 1.51 6.23 -7.53
C GLU A 216 1.31 7.76 -7.50
N GLN A 217 1.17 8.39 -8.67
CA GLN A 217 0.97 9.83 -8.77
C GLN A 217 -0.45 10.25 -8.45
N LEU A 218 -1.44 9.42 -8.82
CA LEU A 218 -2.86 9.70 -8.67
C LEU A 218 -3.42 9.22 -7.33
N GLU A 219 -2.74 8.32 -6.63
CA GLU A 219 -3.20 7.74 -5.35
C GLU A 219 -3.50 8.83 -4.32
N LYS A 220 -2.61 9.80 -4.17
CA LYS A 220 -2.79 10.89 -3.21
C LYS A 220 -3.99 11.80 -3.55
N PRO A 221 -4.13 12.37 -4.76
CA PRO A 221 -5.30 13.17 -5.11
C PRO A 221 -6.62 12.38 -5.05
N VAL A 222 -6.62 11.12 -5.48
CA VAL A 222 -7.81 10.25 -5.39
C VAL A 222 -8.19 9.99 -3.93
N ALA A 223 -7.21 9.67 -3.08
CA ALA A 223 -7.43 9.49 -1.64
C ALA A 223 -7.97 10.77 -0.98
N GLU A 224 -7.47 11.94 -1.36
CA GLU A 224 -7.99 13.23 -0.88
C GLU A 224 -9.47 13.40 -1.25
N ILE A 225 -9.86 13.09 -2.47
CA ILE A 225 -11.26 13.18 -2.91
C ILE A 225 -12.16 12.17 -2.17
N LEU A 226 -11.71 10.92 -2.05
CA LEU A 226 -12.51 9.84 -1.47
C LEU A 226 -12.64 9.93 0.06
N PHE A 227 -11.62 10.46 0.75
CA PHE A 227 -11.54 10.44 2.21
C PHE A 227 -11.50 11.84 2.86
N GLN A 228 -11.65 12.93 2.08
CA GLN A 228 -11.85 14.28 2.65
C GLN A 228 -13.18 14.32 3.39
N LYS A 229 -13.08 14.71 4.66
CA LYS A 229 -14.24 15.09 5.50
C LYS A 229 -14.45 16.59 5.44
#